data_608b54aedcce6829afec0dc6dfb04a4e
#
_entry.id   608b54aedcce6829afec0dc6dfb04a4e
#
_cell.length_a   1.000
_cell.length_b   1.000
_cell.length_c   1.000
_cell.angle_alpha   90.00
_cell.angle_beta   90.00
_cell.angle_gamma   90.00
#
_symmetry.space_group_name_H-M   'P 1'
#
loop_
_entity.id
_entity.type
_entity.pdbx_description
1 polymer ?
#
loop_
_entity_poly.entity_id
_entity_poly.type
_entity_poly.pdbx_seq_one_letter_code
_entity_poly.pdbx_strand_id
1 'polypeptide(L)'
;CIMCTRCVRFTHEVSESHALAAVHRGDHALIRPAEDANFNEDAYSDNVIDICPVGALLSRQNLDHARVWYTKATPSVCPGCSRGCSINIWHRKPEWALKALDPQLNTRIERVTPLENPAVNDMWICNKGRDLAQLFERPRAMQALVQGMPVELDDAIERASALLRGARRVVALVSSWGSNEELAAFDGAFADRLGASMVAYAKPDQLPLPGEVLEDALLIKADKNPNLTAATARFPLLPADAAAALTDSDVVLVWGEGVADDVLPPGATVIRLDGYAFAHNATAQVFIPLSIQTERSGHYTNFAGTVTPFTACFPPKAPVAHAEQLFARLAGHPATRALAGAGA
;
A
#
# COMPACT_ATOMS: atom_id res chain seq x y z
N CYS A 1 -7.55 -34.22 -7.19
CA CYS A 1 -8.78 -33.76 -6.57
C CYS A 1 -9.48 -34.93 -5.88
N ILE A 2 -10.03 -34.72 -4.69
CA ILE A 2 -10.78 -35.71 -3.90
C ILE A 2 -12.30 -35.46 -3.94
N MET A 3 -12.75 -34.65 -4.85
CA MET A 3 -14.17 -34.29 -5.05
C MET A 3 -14.86 -33.78 -3.77
N CYS A 4 -14.16 -33.07 -2.89
CA CYS A 4 -14.73 -32.54 -1.66
C CYS A 4 -15.68 -31.34 -1.86
N THR A 5 -15.77 -30.82 -3.09
CA THR A 5 -16.65 -29.74 -3.55
C THR A 5 -16.54 -28.41 -2.83
N ARG A 6 -15.55 -28.19 -1.96
CA ARG A 6 -15.35 -26.90 -1.23
C ARG A 6 -15.23 -25.71 -2.18
N CYS A 7 -14.48 -25.86 -3.28
CA CYS A 7 -14.32 -24.82 -4.30
C CYS A 7 -15.63 -24.48 -5.02
N VAL A 8 -16.46 -25.48 -5.32
CA VAL A 8 -17.79 -25.29 -5.91
C VAL A 8 -18.68 -24.55 -4.92
N ARG A 9 -18.74 -25.04 -3.67
CA ARG A 9 -19.54 -24.38 -2.60
C ARG A 9 -19.08 -22.95 -2.36
N PHE A 10 -17.79 -22.68 -2.39
CA PHE A 10 -17.27 -21.32 -2.27
C PHE A 10 -17.83 -20.40 -3.36
N THR A 11 -17.82 -20.83 -4.62
CA THR A 11 -18.34 -20.00 -5.72
C THR A 11 -19.86 -19.85 -5.68
N HIS A 12 -20.59 -20.74 -4.99
CA HIS A 12 -22.04 -20.68 -4.85
C HIS A 12 -22.48 -19.90 -3.59
N GLU A 13 -21.78 -20.09 -2.46
CA GLU A 13 -22.23 -19.61 -1.15
C GLU A 13 -21.50 -18.32 -0.70
N VAL A 14 -20.31 -18.04 -1.23
CA VAL A 14 -19.49 -16.90 -0.78
C VAL A 14 -19.31 -15.85 -1.87
N SER A 15 -18.74 -16.22 -3.03
CA SER A 15 -18.59 -15.24 -4.12
C SER A 15 -19.83 -15.09 -4.99
N GLU A 16 -20.82 -16.00 -4.85
CA GLU A 16 -22.07 -16.03 -5.62
C GLU A 16 -21.89 -15.99 -7.15
N SER A 17 -20.66 -16.27 -7.59
CA SER A 17 -20.32 -16.26 -9.03
C SER A 17 -20.80 -17.49 -9.78
N HIS A 18 -21.10 -18.60 -9.06
CA HIS A 18 -21.44 -19.91 -9.62
C HIS A 18 -20.44 -20.42 -10.64
N ALA A 19 -19.18 -19.94 -10.59
CA ALA A 19 -18.19 -20.12 -11.62
C ALA A 19 -17.58 -21.55 -11.70
N LEU A 20 -17.79 -22.39 -10.68
CA LEU A 20 -17.33 -23.79 -10.67
C LEU A 20 -18.49 -24.75 -10.49
N ALA A 21 -18.42 -25.88 -11.20
CA ALA A 21 -19.39 -26.98 -11.12
C ALA A 21 -18.70 -28.32 -11.02
N ALA A 22 -19.37 -29.29 -10.36
CA ALA A 22 -19.03 -30.69 -10.45
C ALA A 22 -19.74 -31.29 -11.65
N VAL A 23 -18.98 -31.80 -12.60
CA VAL A 23 -19.49 -32.40 -13.84
C VAL A 23 -19.19 -33.89 -13.88
N HIS A 24 -20.01 -34.62 -14.64
CA HIS A 24 -20.01 -36.10 -14.74
C HIS A 24 -20.39 -36.79 -13.42
N ARG A 25 -20.29 -38.12 -13.39
CA ARG A 25 -20.71 -38.94 -12.24
C ARG A 25 -19.74 -40.11 -12.04
N GLY A 26 -19.74 -40.65 -10.82
CA GLY A 26 -18.91 -41.79 -10.44
C GLY A 26 -17.42 -41.50 -10.55
N ASP A 27 -16.68 -42.39 -11.12
CA ASP A 27 -15.23 -42.32 -11.28
C ASP A 27 -14.76 -41.24 -12.28
N HIS A 28 -15.66 -40.74 -13.11
CA HIS A 28 -15.40 -39.66 -14.06
C HIS A 28 -15.75 -38.28 -13.55
N ALA A 29 -16.19 -38.15 -12.29
CA ALA A 29 -16.57 -36.87 -11.73
C ALA A 29 -15.34 -35.93 -11.60
N LEU A 30 -15.49 -34.68 -12.04
CA LEU A 30 -14.44 -33.65 -11.94
C LEU A 30 -15.05 -32.25 -11.71
N ILE A 31 -14.18 -31.37 -11.23
CA ILE A 31 -14.52 -29.95 -11.07
C ILE A 31 -14.07 -29.21 -12.32
N ARG A 32 -14.97 -28.42 -12.91
CA ARG A 32 -14.70 -27.55 -14.06
C ARG A 32 -15.35 -26.18 -13.90
N PRO A 33 -14.90 -25.16 -14.64
CA PRO A 33 -15.67 -23.93 -14.82
C PRO A 33 -17.07 -24.27 -15.36
N ALA A 34 -18.07 -23.58 -14.86
CA ALA A 34 -19.44 -23.67 -15.36
C ALA A 34 -19.52 -23.10 -16.79
N GLU A 35 -20.43 -23.63 -17.61
CA GLU A 35 -20.51 -23.25 -19.03
C GLU A 35 -20.89 -21.77 -19.22
N ASP A 36 -21.72 -21.24 -18.33
CA ASP A 36 -22.28 -19.89 -18.42
C ASP A 36 -21.52 -18.89 -17.51
N ALA A 37 -20.39 -19.27 -16.92
CA ALA A 37 -19.63 -18.42 -15.99
C ALA A 37 -18.13 -18.51 -16.26
N ASN A 38 -17.45 -17.35 -16.18
CA ASN A 38 -16.02 -17.27 -16.31
C ASN A 38 -15.34 -17.23 -14.94
N PHE A 39 -14.69 -18.33 -14.55
CA PHE A 39 -13.98 -18.41 -13.27
C PHE A 39 -12.88 -17.34 -13.11
N ASN A 40 -12.31 -16.87 -14.21
CA ASN A 40 -11.29 -15.82 -14.17
C ASN A 40 -11.87 -14.42 -13.90
N GLU A 41 -13.18 -14.23 -14.10
CA GLU A 41 -13.88 -12.97 -13.81
C GLU A 41 -14.38 -12.87 -12.37
N ASP A 42 -14.39 -13.99 -11.63
CA ASP A 42 -14.71 -13.99 -10.20
C ASP A 42 -13.58 -13.29 -9.42
N ALA A 43 -13.89 -12.14 -8.84
CA ALA A 43 -12.95 -11.33 -8.06
C ALA A 43 -12.38 -12.02 -6.82
N TYR A 44 -12.88 -13.20 -6.48
CA TYR A 44 -12.51 -13.99 -5.30
C TYR A 44 -12.02 -15.40 -5.66
N SER A 45 -11.90 -15.72 -6.94
CA SER A 45 -11.58 -17.08 -7.42
C SER A 45 -10.37 -17.72 -6.75
N ASP A 46 -9.36 -16.94 -6.40
CA ASP A 46 -8.12 -17.44 -5.80
C ASP A 46 -8.28 -17.91 -4.34
N ASN A 47 -9.41 -17.64 -3.67
CA ASN A 47 -9.66 -18.21 -2.34
C ASN A 47 -9.82 -19.73 -2.39
N VAL A 48 -10.19 -20.30 -3.53
CA VAL A 48 -10.28 -21.76 -3.69
C VAL A 48 -8.93 -22.46 -3.52
N ILE A 49 -7.82 -21.75 -3.69
CA ILE A 49 -6.47 -22.27 -3.51
C ILE A 49 -6.24 -22.62 -2.02
N ASP A 50 -6.66 -21.71 -1.12
CA ASP A 50 -6.46 -21.87 0.33
C ASP A 50 -7.38 -22.95 0.92
N ILE A 51 -8.59 -23.08 0.39
CA ILE A 51 -9.56 -24.08 0.88
C ILE A 51 -9.41 -25.46 0.23
N CYS A 52 -8.58 -25.61 -0.82
CA CYS A 52 -8.33 -26.90 -1.46
C CYS A 52 -7.41 -27.77 -0.57
N PRO A 53 -7.93 -28.87 0.04
CA PRO A 53 -7.18 -29.60 1.04
C PRO A 53 -6.05 -30.47 0.46
N VAL A 54 -5.99 -30.63 -0.86
CA VAL A 54 -5.05 -31.54 -1.55
C VAL A 54 -4.17 -30.84 -2.57
N GLY A 55 -4.21 -29.50 -2.64
CA GLY A 55 -3.40 -28.74 -3.60
C GLY A 55 -3.72 -29.05 -5.08
N ALA A 56 -4.96 -29.42 -5.38
CA ALA A 56 -5.39 -29.63 -6.76
C ALA A 56 -5.62 -28.28 -7.50
N LEU A 57 -5.80 -27.21 -6.75
CA LEU A 57 -5.89 -25.86 -7.25
C LEU A 57 -4.70 -25.05 -6.71
N LEU A 58 -3.96 -24.40 -7.58
CA LEU A 58 -2.72 -23.69 -7.27
C LEU A 58 -2.70 -22.34 -8.00
N SER A 59 -2.03 -21.37 -7.43
CA SER A 59 -1.75 -20.10 -8.10
C SER A 59 -0.60 -20.26 -9.09
N ARG A 60 -0.79 -19.87 -10.34
CA ARG A 60 0.29 -19.85 -11.34
C ARG A 60 1.43 -18.92 -10.94
N GLN A 61 1.11 -17.82 -10.29
CA GLN A 61 2.10 -16.82 -9.87
C GLN A 61 3.07 -17.36 -8.83
N ASN A 62 2.65 -18.36 -8.03
CA ASN A 62 3.42 -18.85 -6.89
C ASN A 62 4.01 -20.25 -7.09
N LEU A 63 3.79 -20.89 -8.27
CA LEU A 63 4.17 -22.30 -8.50
C LEU A 63 5.66 -22.56 -8.32
N ASP A 64 6.51 -21.66 -8.82
CA ASP A 64 7.97 -21.84 -8.82
C ASP A 64 8.68 -20.94 -7.80
N HIS A 65 7.93 -20.42 -6.83
CA HIS A 65 8.45 -19.59 -5.75
C HIS A 65 9.01 -20.45 -4.61
N ALA A 66 9.48 -19.77 -3.56
CA ALA A 66 10.08 -20.43 -2.41
C ALA A 66 9.11 -21.41 -1.73
N ARG A 67 9.63 -22.56 -1.30
CA ARG A 67 8.87 -23.50 -0.48
C ARG A 67 8.50 -22.87 0.86
N VAL A 68 7.33 -23.24 1.39
CA VAL A 68 6.72 -22.60 2.59
C VAL A 68 7.63 -22.61 3.80
N TRP A 69 8.46 -23.62 4.00
CA TRP A 69 9.39 -23.70 5.14
C TRP A 69 10.58 -22.74 5.04
N TYR A 70 10.87 -22.18 3.87
CA TYR A 70 11.85 -21.11 3.68
C TYR A 70 11.24 -19.72 3.86
N THR A 71 9.93 -19.63 4.04
CA THR A 71 9.21 -18.37 4.13
C THR A 71 8.65 -18.13 5.53
N LYS A 72 8.44 -16.87 5.84
CA LYS A 72 7.79 -16.37 7.05
C LYS A 72 6.54 -15.60 6.65
N ALA A 73 5.45 -15.81 7.38
CA ALA A 73 4.26 -14.98 7.29
C ALA A 73 4.38 -13.79 8.24
N THR A 74 4.20 -12.59 7.74
CA THR A 74 4.15 -11.37 8.55
C THR A 74 2.76 -10.76 8.44
N PRO A 75 2.05 -10.57 9.57
CA PRO A 75 0.73 -9.94 9.60
C PRO A 75 0.79 -8.50 9.06
N SER A 76 -0.18 -8.16 8.21
CA SER A 76 -0.28 -6.84 7.59
C SER A 76 -1.73 -6.50 7.26
N VAL A 77 -1.93 -5.32 6.69
CA VAL A 77 -3.22 -4.81 6.21
C VAL A 77 -3.15 -4.59 4.71
N CYS A 78 -4.16 -5.02 3.99
CA CYS A 78 -4.27 -4.78 2.56
C CYS A 78 -4.50 -3.29 2.27
N PRO A 79 -3.64 -2.63 1.50
CA PRO A 79 -3.82 -1.23 1.13
C PRO A 79 -4.64 -1.03 -0.16
N GLY A 80 -5.23 -2.09 -0.72
CA GLY A 80 -5.90 -2.04 -2.02
C GLY A 80 -7.22 -1.26 -2.03
N CYS A 81 -7.89 -1.14 -0.89
CA CYS A 81 -9.11 -0.34 -0.74
C CYS A 81 -9.36 -0.01 0.74
N SER A 82 -10.37 0.81 1.01
CA SER A 82 -10.74 1.25 2.36
C SER A 82 -11.30 0.14 3.27
N ARG A 83 -11.51 -1.08 2.76
CA ARG A 83 -11.87 -2.25 3.58
C ARG A 83 -10.76 -2.60 4.57
N GLY A 84 -9.48 -2.50 4.17
CA GLY A 84 -8.36 -2.79 5.05
C GLY A 84 -8.32 -4.23 5.53
N CYS A 85 -8.49 -5.20 4.62
CA CYS A 85 -8.48 -6.64 4.96
C CYS A 85 -7.19 -7.03 5.67
N SER A 86 -7.30 -7.85 6.72
CA SER A 86 -6.15 -8.46 7.39
C SER A 86 -5.52 -9.51 6.47
N ILE A 87 -4.21 -9.45 6.31
CA ILE A 87 -3.44 -10.31 5.41
C ILE A 87 -2.17 -10.82 6.08
N ASN A 88 -1.64 -11.92 5.53
CA ASN A 88 -0.28 -12.37 5.75
C ASN A 88 0.54 -12.12 4.49
N ILE A 89 1.64 -11.39 4.62
CA ILE A 89 2.65 -11.24 3.58
C ILE A 89 3.72 -12.29 3.81
N TRP A 90 3.87 -13.21 2.84
CA TRP A 90 4.87 -14.28 2.91
C TRP A 90 6.13 -13.83 2.19
N HIS A 91 7.23 -13.86 2.89
CA HIS A 91 8.56 -13.51 2.38
C HIS A 91 9.62 -14.45 2.91
N ARG A 92 10.81 -14.44 2.31
CA ARG A 92 11.91 -15.32 2.72
C ARG A 92 12.36 -15.02 4.14
N LYS A 93 12.62 -16.08 4.91
CA LYS A 93 13.21 -15.96 6.25
C LYS A 93 14.66 -15.44 6.14
N PRO A 94 15.11 -14.53 7.02
CA PRO A 94 16.47 -14.00 6.98
C PRO A 94 17.57 -15.07 7.04
N GLU A 95 17.39 -16.13 7.81
CA GLU A 95 18.33 -17.26 7.94
C GLU A 95 18.46 -18.08 6.65
N TRP A 96 17.50 -17.98 5.76
CA TRP A 96 17.48 -18.63 4.43
C TRP A 96 17.76 -17.65 3.29
N ALA A 97 18.40 -16.52 3.61
CA ALA A 97 18.79 -15.54 2.60
C ALA A 97 19.75 -16.15 1.57
N LEU A 98 19.51 -15.85 0.29
CA LEU A 98 20.35 -16.32 -0.80
C LEU A 98 21.58 -15.43 -0.89
N LYS A 99 22.75 -15.96 -0.49
CA LYS A 99 24.01 -15.20 -0.47
C LYS A 99 24.66 -15.04 -1.86
N ALA A 100 24.40 -15.97 -2.76
CA ALA A 100 25.09 -16.09 -4.05
C ALA A 100 24.28 -15.62 -5.27
N LEU A 101 23.02 -15.33 -5.09
CA LEU A 101 22.10 -14.90 -6.14
C LEU A 101 21.65 -13.44 -5.89
N ASP A 102 20.81 -12.94 -6.77
CA ASP A 102 20.29 -11.58 -6.69
C ASP A 102 19.76 -11.25 -5.28
N PRO A 103 20.35 -10.26 -4.57
CA PRO A 103 19.90 -9.85 -3.24
C PRO A 103 18.44 -9.41 -3.21
N GLN A 104 17.87 -8.99 -4.33
CA GLN A 104 16.47 -8.58 -4.45
C GLN A 104 15.51 -9.74 -4.17
N LEU A 105 15.92 -11.00 -4.45
CA LEU A 105 15.12 -12.17 -4.12
C LEU A 105 14.87 -12.34 -2.61
N ASN A 106 15.74 -11.79 -1.76
CA ASN A 106 15.59 -11.87 -0.31
C ASN A 106 14.52 -10.91 0.23
N THR A 107 14.16 -9.89 -0.53
CA THR A 107 13.11 -8.91 -0.19
C THR A 107 11.86 -9.06 -1.05
N ARG A 108 11.75 -10.17 -1.79
CA ARG A 108 10.59 -10.49 -2.61
C ARG A 108 9.43 -10.96 -1.76
N ILE A 109 8.23 -10.54 -2.15
CA ILE A 109 6.99 -11.08 -1.62
C ILE A 109 6.66 -12.37 -2.39
N GLU A 110 6.68 -13.49 -1.69
CA GLU A 110 6.46 -14.81 -2.29
C GLU A 110 4.97 -15.07 -2.55
N ARG A 111 4.10 -14.59 -1.66
CA ARG A 111 2.64 -14.64 -1.81
C ARG A 111 1.96 -13.77 -0.74
N VAL A 112 0.69 -13.48 -0.96
CA VAL A 112 -0.21 -12.87 0.04
C VAL A 112 -1.38 -13.82 0.29
N THR A 113 -1.74 -14.03 1.55
CA THR A 113 -2.89 -14.82 1.94
C THR A 113 -3.77 -14.04 2.92
N PRO A 114 -5.07 -14.33 3.02
CA PRO A 114 -5.88 -13.73 4.06
C PRO A 114 -5.37 -14.11 5.46
N LEU A 115 -5.54 -13.21 6.40
CA LEU A 115 -5.46 -13.47 7.83
C LEU A 115 -6.87 -13.34 8.38
N GLU A 116 -7.32 -14.36 9.10
CA GLU A 116 -8.67 -14.39 9.68
C GLU A 116 -8.91 -13.17 10.58
N ASN A 117 -9.95 -12.43 10.26
CA ASN A 117 -10.44 -11.30 11.05
C ASN A 117 -11.96 -11.15 10.89
N PRO A 118 -12.76 -11.72 11.83
CA PRO A 118 -14.22 -11.68 11.75
C PRO A 118 -14.82 -10.27 11.70
N ALA A 119 -14.10 -9.26 12.20
CA ALA A 119 -14.58 -7.87 12.19
C ALA A 119 -14.36 -7.16 10.83
N VAL A 120 -13.52 -7.70 9.94
CA VAL A 120 -13.12 -7.01 8.71
C VAL A 120 -13.36 -7.85 7.46
N ASN A 121 -12.77 -9.03 7.37
CA ASN A 121 -12.74 -9.82 6.13
C ASN A 121 -12.97 -11.32 6.34
N ASP A 122 -13.37 -11.75 7.55
CA ASP A 122 -13.40 -13.16 7.90
C ASP A 122 -12.09 -13.86 7.49
N MET A 123 -12.20 -14.89 6.65
CA MET A 123 -11.05 -15.63 6.11
C MET A 123 -10.84 -15.40 4.60
N TRP A 124 -11.44 -14.34 4.04
CA TRP A 124 -11.45 -14.11 2.61
C TRP A 124 -10.64 -12.88 2.21
N ILE A 125 -10.20 -12.85 0.96
CA ILE A 125 -9.53 -11.71 0.34
C ILE A 125 -9.86 -11.68 -1.17
N CYS A 126 -9.98 -10.50 -1.76
CA CYS A 126 -10.14 -10.39 -3.21
C CYS A 126 -8.82 -10.73 -3.96
N ASN A 127 -8.93 -11.08 -5.24
CA ASN A 127 -7.76 -11.43 -6.06
C ASN A 127 -6.74 -10.29 -6.11
N LYS A 128 -7.17 -9.03 -6.23
CA LYS A 128 -6.25 -7.86 -6.14
C LYS A 128 -5.47 -7.82 -4.82
N GLY A 129 -6.10 -8.21 -3.70
CA GLY A 129 -5.41 -8.33 -2.42
C GLY A 129 -4.36 -9.44 -2.41
N ARG A 130 -4.51 -10.48 -3.23
CA ARG A 130 -3.49 -11.53 -3.41
C ARG A 130 -2.34 -11.07 -4.29
N ASP A 131 -2.61 -10.21 -5.25
CA ASP A 131 -1.65 -9.67 -6.21
C ASP A 131 -0.87 -8.45 -5.69
N LEU A 132 -0.96 -8.15 -4.40
CA LEU A 132 -0.27 -7.01 -3.77
C LEU A 132 1.25 -7.04 -3.94
N ALA A 133 1.85 -8.18 -4.25
CA ALA A 133 3.26 -8.23 -4.62
C ALA A 133 3.57 -7.26 -5.76
N GLN A 134 2.71 -7.17 -6.77
CA GLN A 134 2.87 -6.25 -7.90
C GLN A 134 2.85 -4.78 -7.47
N LEU A 135 2.02 -4.44 -6.47
CA LEU A 135 1.94 -3.09 -5.92
C LEU A 135 3.20 -2.73 -5.13
N PHE A 136 3.69 -3.63 -4.27
CA PHE A 136 4.83 -3.37 -3.40
C PHE A 136 6.18 -3.47 -4.12
N GLU A 137 6.28 -4.28 -5.18
CA GLU A 137 7.50 -4.51 -5.95
C GLU A 137 7.68 -3.53 -7.13
N ARG A 138 6.85 -2.50 -7.22
CA ARG A 138 7.04 -1.40 -8.18
C ARG A 138 8.44 -0.79 -8.03
N PRO A 139 8.99 -0.17 -9.08
CA PRO A 139 10.28 0.49 -9.01
C PRO A 139 10.36 1.47 -7.82
N ARG A 140 11.32 1.22 -6.91
CA ARG A 140 11.52 2.00 -5.69
C ARG A 140 12.32 3.27 -5.99
N ALA A 141 11.92 4.37 -5.35
CA ALA A 141 12.75 5.57 -5.31
C ALA A 141 13.80 5.40 -4.20
N MET A 142 15.07 5.34 -4.60
CA MET A 142 16.19 5.08 -3.68
C MET A 142 17.15 6.26 -3.56
N GLN A 143 16.98 7.29 -4.38
CA GLN A 143 17.87 8.42 -4.47
C GLN A 143 17.12 9.72 -4.16
N ALA A 144 17.65 10.52 -3.24
CA ALA A 144 17.16 11.87 -3.01
C ALA A 144 17.62 12.80 -4.14
N LEU A 145 16.76 13.73 -4.55
CA LEU A 145 17.03 14.66 -5.64
C LEU A 145 16.81 16.11 -5.20
N VAL A 146 17.67 17.00 -5.68
CA VAL A 146 17.47 18.46 -5.64
C VAL A 146 17.57 18.98 -7.06
N GLN A 147 16.49 19.59 -7.57
CA GLN A 147 16.39 20.05 -8.97
C GLN A 147 16.73 18.94 -9.98
N GLY A 148 16.25 17.71 -9.72
CA GLY A 148 16.49 16.55 -10.55
C GLY A 148 17.92 15.95 -10.43
N MET A 149 18.81 16.56 -9.67
CA MET A 149 20.18 16.07 -9.46
C MET A 149 20.27 15.21 -8.20
N PRO A 150 20.92 14.03 -8.26
CA PRO A 150 21.13 13.18 -7.11
C PRO A 150 21.97 13.88 -6.03
N VAL A 151 21.51 13.77 -4.78
CA VAL A 151 22.21 14.30 -3.60
C VAL A 151 22.12 13.30 -2.44
N GLU A 152 22.90 13.54 -1.39
CA GLU A 152 22.77 12.77 -0.14
C GLU A 152 21.43 13.08 0.54
N LEU A 153 20.89 12.10 1.25
CA LEU A 153 19.58 12.21 1.88
C LEU A 153 19.49 13.39 2.86
N ASP A 154 20.53 13.59 3.66
CA ASP A 154 20.58 14.68 4.64
C ASP A 154 20.60 16.06 3.98
N ASP A 155 21.33 16.23 2.88
CA ASP A 155 21.37 17.47 2.10
C ASP A 155 19.98 17.82 1.52
N ALA A 156 19.26 16.81 1.02
CA ALA A 156 17.90 16.99 0.53
C ALA A 156 16.94 17.42 1.67
N ILE A 157 17.05 16.80 2.83
CA ILE A 157 16.23 17.14 4.00
C ILE A 157 16.53 18.57 4.47
N GLU A 158 17.81 18.97 4.56
CA GLU A 158 18.20 20.34 4.92
C GLU A 158 17.66 21.36 3.91
N ARG A 159 17.77 21.05 2.62
CA ARG A 159 17.25 21.91 1.56
C ARG A 159 15.73 22.06 1.64
N ALA A 160 15.01 20.96 1.83
CA ALA A 160 13.53 20.99 2.00
C ALA A 160 13.14 21.79 3.23
N SER A 161 13.80 21.57 4.37
CA SER A 161 13.58 22.31 5.60
C SER A 161 13.83 23.82 5.45
N ALA A 162 14.88 24.21 4.70
CA ALA A 162 15.16 25.62 4.42
C ALA A 162 14.05 26.27 3.56
N LEU A 163 13.55 25.55 2.55
CA LEU A 163 12.45 26.01 1.69
C LEU A 163 11.16 26.22 2.52
N LEU A 164 10.81 25.25 3.37
CA LEU A 164 9.64 25.34 4.24
C LEU A 164 9.71 26.51 5.22
N ARG A 165 10.91 26.79 5.78
CA ARG A 165 11.11 27.93 6.69
C ARG A 165 11.09 29.28 5.99
N GLY A 166 11.52 29.34 4.74
CA GLY A 166 11.57 30.58 3.96
C GLY A 166 10.26 30.96 3.27
N ALA A 167 9.32 30.04 3.18
CA ALA A 167 8.05 30.26 2.49
C ALA A 167 7.09 31.10 3.34
N ARG A 168 6.32 31.98 2.69
CA ARG A 168 5.23 32.75 3.31
C ARG A 168 3.98 31.90 3.48
N ARG A 169 3.70 31.04 2.50
CA ARG A 169 2.55 30.14 2.49
C ARG A 169 2.96 28.76 2.01
N VAL A 170 2.74 27.77 2.85
CA VAL A 170 2.96 26.36 2.54
C VAL A 170 1.63 25.64 2.52
N VAL A 171 1.37 24.85 1.49
CA VAL A 171 0.27 23.88 1.44
C VAL A 171 0.85 22.49 1.44
N ALA A 172 0.24 21.59 2.22
CA ALA A 172 0.64 20.20 2.25
C ALA A 172 -0.50 19.31 1.73
N LEU A 173 -0.16 18.41 0.82
CA LEU A 173 -1.03 17.35 0.31
C LEU A 173 -0.66 16.07 1.03
N VAL A 174 -1.51 15.65 1.96
CA VAL A 174 -1.25 14.53 2.86
C VAL A 174 -1.74 13.22 2.25
N SER A 175 -0.94 12.17 2.33
CA SER A 175 -1.30 10.86 1.81
C SER A 175 -2.33 10.14 2.68
N SER A 176 -3.40 9.65 2.06
CA SER A 176 -4.32 8.69 2.66
C SER A 176 -3.73 7.26 2.81
N TRP A 177 -2.49 7.07 2.39
CA TRP A 177 -1.71 5.83 2.53
C TRP A 177 -0.72 5.88 3.70
N GLY A 178 -0.61 7.01 4.38
CA GLY A 178 0.12 7.12 5.63
C GLY A 178 -0.54 6.31 6.75
N SER A 179 0.26 5.76 7.66
CA SER A 179 -0.28 5.12 8.86
C SER A 179 -0.88 6.14 9.83
N ASN A 180 -1.64 5.68 10.81
CA ASN A 180 -2.18 6.55 11.86
C ASN A 180 -1.07 7.31 12.59
N GLU A 181 0.06 6.65 12.82
CA GLU A 181 1.24 7.20 13.48
C GLU A 181 1.90 8.28 12.61
N GLU A 182 2.05 8.01 11.32
CA GLU A 182 2.61 8.98 10.37
C GLU A 182 1.70 10.19 10.19
N LEU A 183 0.39 9.99 10.12
CA LEU A 183 -0.59 11.10 10.08
C LEU A 183 -0.52 11.94 11.35
N ALA A 184 -0.38 11.30 12.53
CA ALA A 184 -0.22 12.00 13.79
C ALA A 184 1.12 12.75 13.89
N ALA A 185 2.21 12.15 13.40
CA ALA A 185 3.52 12.78 13.35
C ALA A 185 3.55 13.99 12.41
N PHE A 186 2.87 13.88 11.25
CA PHE A 186 2.71 15.00 10.32
C PHE A 186 1.94 16.16 10.96
N ASP A 187 0.79 15.87 11.56
CA ASP A 187 -0.04 16.85 12.26
C ASP A 187 0.75 17.55 13.37
N GLY A 188 1.39 16.78 14.26
CA GLY A 188 2.20 17.34 15.34
C GLY A 188 3.43 18.14 14.86
N ALA A 189 3.98 17.82 13.70
CA ALA A 189 5.12 18.56 13.14
C ALA A 189 4.72 19.88 12.47
N PHE A 190 3.54 19.94 11.87
CA PHE A 190 3.18 21.01 10.94
C PHE A 190 1.92 21.79 11.30
N ALA A 191 1.00 21.27 12.14
CA ALA A 191 -0.27 21.94 12.46
C ALA A 191 -0.11 23.36 12.97
N ASP A 192 0.86 23.59 13.87
CA ASP A 192 1.09 24.91 14.48
C ASP A 192 2.03 25.82 13.65
N ARG A 193 2.70 25.27 12.64
CA ARG A 193 3.80 25.98 11.97
C ARG A 193 3.49 26.42 10.55
N LEU A 194 2.70 25.64 9.82
CA LEU A 194 2.48 25.95 8.42
C LEU A 194 1.37 26.96 8.20
N GLY A 195 0.49 27.22 9.18
CA GLY A 195 -0.70 28.07 8.97
C GLY A 195 -1.48 27.65 7.72
N ALA A 196 -1.15 26.45 7.21
CA ALA A 196 -1.47 25.98 5.89
C ALA A 196 -2.73 25.14 5.93
N SER A 197 -3.48 25.21 4.88
CA SER A 197 -4.54 24.25 4.61
C SER A 197 -3.88 22.92 4.28
N MET A 198 -3.75 22.03 5.27
CA MET A 198 -3.39 20.64 5.03
C MET A 198 -4.60 19.93 4.49
N VAL A 199 -4.42 19.14 3.44
CA VAL A 199 -5.51 18.42 2.79
C VAL A 199 -5.14 16.95 2.62
N ALA A 200 -6.07 16.07 2.95
CA ALA A 200 -5.96 14.67 2.58
C ALA A 200 -6.36 14.55 1.10
N TYR A 201 -5.54 13.90 0.33
CA TYR A 201 -5.78 13.66 -1.09
C TYR A 201 -6.21 12.22 -1.33
N ALA A 202 -7.45 12.04 -1.79
CA ALA A 202 -7.94 10.74 -2.24
C ALA A 202 -7.51 10.53 -3.69
N LYS A 203 -6.80 9.43 -3.96
CA LYS A 203 -6.31 9.11 -5.31
C LYS A 203 -7.47 8.73 -6.24
N PRO A 204 -7.70 9.47 -7.31
CA PRO A 204 -8.66 9.07 -8.34
C PRO A 204 -8.16 7.91 -9.20
N ASP A 205 -6.85 7.63 -9.21
CA ASP A 205 -6.16 6.78 -10.19
C ASP A 205 -6.33 5.26 -9.96
N GLN A 206 -7.02 4.87 -8.91
CA GLN A 206 -7.26 3.45 -8.62
C GLN A 206 -8.64 2.99 -9.09
N LEU A 207 -9.13 3.62 -10.13
CA LEU A 207 -10.30 3.12 -10.83
C LEU A 207 -10.04 1.69 -11.33
N PRO A 208 -11.02 0.80 -11.24
CA PRO A 208 -10.84 -0.56 -11.73
C PRO A 208 -10.56 -0.53 -13.24
N LEU A 209 -9.72 -1.46 -13.66
CA LEU A 209 -9.53 -1.72 -15.09
C LEU A 209 -10.85 -2.16 -15.72
N PRO A 210 -11.04 -2.03 -17.04
CA PRO A 210 -12.22 -2.54 -17.71
C PRO A 210 -12.50 -4.00 -17.35
N GLY A 211 -13.69 -4.30 -16.86
CA GLY A 211 -14.09 -5.63 -16.38
C GLY A 211 -13.84 -5.91 -14.90
N GLU A 212 -13.16 -5.03 -14.18
CA GLU A 212 -12.98 -5.20 -12.73
C GLU A 212 -14.14 -4.59 -11.93
N VAL A 213 -14.46 -5.24 -10.80
CA VAL A 213 -15.52 -4.80 -9.89
C VAL A 213 -15.04 -3.59 -9.08
N LEU A 214 -15.77 -2.48 -9.16
CA LEU A 214 -15.47 -1.27 -8.39
C LEU A 214 -15.82 -1.46 -6.90
N GLU A 215 -17.01 -1.99 -6.62
CA GLU A 215 -17.52 -2.26 -5.27
C GLU A 215 -18.47 -3.45 -5.31
N ASP A 216 -18.48 -4.25 -4.24
CA ASP A 216 -19.40 -5.35 -4.06
C ASP A 216 -19.94 -5.42 -2.61
N ALA A 217 -20.85 -6.36 -2.38
CA ALA A 217 -21.43 -6.59 -1.06
C ALA A 217 -20.49 -7.34 -0.12
N LEU A 218 -19.48 -8.06 -0.65
CA LEU A 218 -18.63 -8.93 0.16
C LEU A 218 -17.46 -8.15 0.77
N LEU A 219 -16.45 -7.78 0.00
CA LEU A 219 -15.25 -7.13 0.54
C LEU A 219 -14.82 -5.87 -0.22
N ILE A 220 -14.97 -5.83 -1.53
CA ILE A 220 -14.40 -4.76 -2.35
C ILE A 220 -15.13 -3.45 -2.08
N LYS A 221 -14.37 -2.38 -1.81
CA LYS A 221 -14.88 -1.02 -1.65
C LYS A 221 -14.45 -0.13 -2.80
N ALA A 222 -15.36 0.79 -3.19
CA ALA A 222 -15.12 1.78 -4.24
C ALA A 222 -13.96 2.71 -3.87
N ASP A 223 -13.87 3.13 -2.61
CA ASP A 223 -12.74 3.90 -2.11
C ASP A 223 -11.48 3.03 -2.05
N LYS A 224 -10.46 3.40 -2.83
CA LYS A 224 -9.18 2.70 -2.94
C LYS A 224 -8.10 3.27 -2.01
N ASN A 225 -8.47 4.09 -1.05
CA ASN A 225 -7.55 4.67 -0.07
C ASN A 225 -7.61 3.89 1.25
N PRO A 226 -6.53 3.23 1.67
CA PRO A 226 -6.57 2.30 2.81
C PRO A 226 -6.84 2.98 4.15
N ASN A 227 -6.42 4.25 4.31
CA ASN A 227 -6.50 4.98 5.57
C ASN A 227 -7.15 6.37 5.44
N LEU A 228 -8.08 6.53 4.50
CA LEU A 228 -8.76 7.79 4.27
C LEU A 228 -9.54 8.25 5.51
N THR A 229 -10.16 7.33 6.24
CA THR A 229 -10.91 7.62 7.47
C THR A 229 -10.06 8.34 8.52
N ALA A 230 -8.84 7.86 8.78
CA ALA A 230 -7.94 8.52 9.72
C ALA A 230 -7.37 9.83 9.16
N ALA A 231 -7.13 9.90 7.85
CA ALA A 231 -6.63 11.10 7.20
C ALA A 231 -7.68 12.24 7.25
N THR A 232 -8.92 11.94 6.89
CA THR A 232 -10.03 12.93 6.89
C THR A 232 -10.49 13.33 8.28
N ALA A 233 -10.25 12.51 9.29
CA ALA A 233 -10.48 12.90 10.68
C ALA A 233 -9.53 14.01 11.17
N ARG A 234 -8.39 14.22 10.49
CA ARG A 234 -7.38 15.22 10.82
C ARG A 234 -7.31 16.37 9.82
N PHE A 235 -7.48 16.08 8.54
CA PHE A 235 -7.26 17.00 7.44
C PHE A 235 -8.48 17.07 6.53
N PRO A 236 -8.89 18.26 6.05
CA PRO A 236 -9.98 18.37 5.09
C PRO A 236 -9.59 17.70 3.77
N LEU A 237 -10.57 17.10 3.08
CA LEU A 237 -10.37 16.59 1.72
C LEU A 237 -10.04 17.72 0.75
N LEU A 238 -9.11 17.46 -0.15
CA LEU A 238 -8.82 18.39 -1.24
C LEU A 238 -10.08 18.58 -2.09
N PRO A 239 -10.52 19.83 -2.33
CA PRO A 239 -11.69 20.08 -3.15
C PRO A 239 -11.46 19.66 -4.61
N ALA A 240 -12.55 19.43 -5.36
CA ALA A 240 -12.49 19.02 -6.76
C ALA A 240 -11.78 20.04 -7.66
N ASP A 241 -11.83 21.32 -7.29
CA ASP A 241 -11.10 22.42 -7.92
C ASP A 241 -9.75 22.69 -7.24
N ALA A 242 -8.99 21.63 -7.02
CA ALA A 242 -7.74 21.64 -6.25
C ALA A 242 -6.76 22.76 -6.66
N ALA A 243 -6.69 23.07 -7.95
CA ALA A 243 -5.83 24.14 -8.46
C ALA A 243 -6.17 25.51 -7.83
N ALA A 244 -7.47 25.83 -7.61
CA ALA A 244 -7.88 27.06 -6.97
C ALA A 244 -7.47 27.14 -5.51
N ALA A 245 -7.51 26.02 -4.79
CA ALA A 245 -7.09 25.95 -3.38
C ALA A 245 -5.58 26.15 -3.20
N LEU A 246 -4.78 25.90 -4.23
CA LEU A 246 -3.31 25.95 -4.18
C LEU A 246 -2.72 27.22 -4.79
N THR A 247 -3.51 28.08 -5.43
CA THR A 247 -3.07 29.18 -6.31
C THR A 247 -2.08 30.17 -5.68
N ASP A 248 -2.19 30.42 -4.37
CA ASP A 248 -1.34 31.38 -3.67
C ASP A 248 -0.20 30.72 -2.88
N SER A 249 0.12 29.47 -3.17
CA SER A 249 1.13 28.74 -2.40
C SER A 249 2.53 29.02 -2.93
N ASP A 250 3.45 29.42 -2.05
CA ASP A 250 4.89 29.56 -2.36
C ASP A 250 5.57 28.19 -2.44
N VAL A 251 5.19 27.29 -1.52
CA VAL A 251 5.70 25.92 -1.43
C VAL A 251 4.55 24.93 -1.28
N VAL A 252 4.59 23.85 -2.06
CA VAL A 252 3.66 22.72 -1.95
C VAL A 252 4.46 21.49 -1.51
N LEU A 253 4.10 20.97 -0.34
CA LEU A 253 4.64 19.73 0.19
C LEU A 253 3.69 18.58 -0.19
N VAL A 254 4.13 17.67 -1.04
CA VAL A 254 3.35 16.51 -1.49
C VAL A 254 3.89 15.27 -0.78
N TRP A 255 3.06 14.64 0.03
CA TRP A 255 3.39 13.38 0.69
C TRP A 255 2.57 12.24 0.09
N GLY A 256 3.26 11.33 -0.56
CA GLY A 256 2.70 10.15 -1.22
C GLY A 256 2.39 10.35 -2.70
N GLU A 257 2.06 9.25 -3.34
CA GLU A 257 1.78 9.17 -4.77
C GLU A 257 0.37 9.67 -5.14
N GLY A 258 0.12 9.90 -6.43
CA GLY A 258 -1.22 10.19 -6.96
C GLY A 258 -1.51 11.68 -7.17
N VAL A 259 -0.59 12.59 -6.86
CA VAL A 259 -0.71 14.00 -7.21
C VAL A 259 0.08 14.28 -8.48
N ALA A 260 -0.60 14.45 -9.59
CA ALA A 260 0.01 14.81 -10.87
C ALA A 260 0.48 16.28 -10.88
N ASP A 261 1.44 16.61 -11.75
CA ASP A 261 2.01 17.95 -11.79
C ASP A 261 1.01 19.02 -12.27
N ASP A 262 0.03 18.63 -13.08
CA ASP A 262 -1.04 19.52 -13.59
C ASP A 262 -2.03 19.99 -12.52
N VAL A 263 -2.09 19.28 -11.37
CA VAL A 263 -2.89 19.70 -10.20
C VAL A 263 -2.19 20.79 -9.39
N LEU A 264 -0.87 20.95 -9.58
CA LEU A 264 -0.06 21.87 -8.80
C LEU A 264 -0.06 23.26 -9.44
N PRO A 265 0.00 24.35 -8.63
CA PRO A 265 -0.02 25.70 -9.17
C PRO A 265 1.26 25.98 -9.99
N PRO A 266 1.15 26.64 -11.14
CA PRO A 266 2.29 27.01 -11.95
C PRO A 266 3.28 27.87 -11.16
N GLY A 267 4.55 27.50 -11.15
CA GLY A 267 5.62 28.26 -10.49
C GLY A 267 5.77 28.00 -8.99
N ALA A 268 4.95 27.15 -8.38
CA ALA A 268 5.16 26.75 -6.98
C ALA A 268 6.43 25.91 -6.81
N THR A 269 7.11 26.13 -5.69
CA THR A 269 8.21 25.25 -5.28
C THR A 269 7.64 23.95 -4.70
N VAL A 270 7.90 22.82 -5.38
CA VAL A 270 7.35 21.51 -5.00
C VAL A 270 8.40 20.69 -4.24
N ILE A 271 8.01 20.21 -3.07
CA ILE A 271 8.74 19.21 -2.29
C ILE A 271 7.93 17.92 -2.33
N ARG A 272 8.50 16.82 -2.84
CA ARG A 272 7.84 15.51 -2.92
C ARG A 272 8.49 14.50 -1.99
N LEU A 273 7.64 13.74 -1.31
CA LEU A 273 8.00 12.65 -0.40
C LEU A 273 7.27 11.39 -0.88
N ASP A 274 7.99 10.41 -1.42
CA ASP A 274 7.39 9.17 -1.95
C ASP A 274 8.35 7.98 -1.86
N GLY A 275 7.77 6.75 -1.81
CA GLY A 275 8.53 5.50 -1.81
C GLY A 275 8.81 4.93 -3.20
N TYR A 276 8.14 5.40 -4.24
CA TYR A 276 8.23 4.85 -5.60
C TYR A 276 8.81 5.83 -6.61
N ALA A 277 9.38 5.26 -7.68
CA ALA A 277 9.99 6.04 -8.74
C ALA A 277 8.93 6.46 -9.77
N PHE A 278 8.68 7.75 -9.87
CA PHE A 278 7.81 8.38 -10.87
C PHE A 278 8.55 9.47 -11.64
N ALA A 279 8.13 9.75 -12.86
CA ALA A 279 8.73 10.81 -13.67
C ALA A 279 8.69 12.19 -12.98
N HIS A 280 7.60 12.50 -12.30
CA HIS A 280 7.41 13.76 -11.56
C HIS A 280 8.31 13.90 -10.31
N ASN A 281 9.01 12.88 -9.88
CA ASN A 281 10.00 13.02 -8.80
C ASN A 281 11.20 13.89 -9.25
N ALA A 282 11.58 13.81 -10.51
CA ALA A 282 12.68 14.59 -11.08
C ALA A 282 12.31 16.06 -11.34
N THR A 283 11.03 16.38 -11.49
CA THR A 283 10.54 17.76 -11.70
C THR A 283 10.40 18.54 -10.39
N ALA A 284 10.36 17.84 -9.25
CA ALA A 284 10.28 18.49 -7.95
C ALA A 284 11.55 19.30 -7.62
N GLN A 285 11.38 20.42 -6.91
CA GLN A 285 12.51 21.20 -6.38
C GLN A 285 13.35 20.37 -5.40
N VAL A 286 12.70 19.56 -4.57
CA VAL A 286 13.32 18.57 -3.71
C VAL A 286 12.47 17.30 -3.72
N PHE A 287 13.13 16.16 -3.89
CA PHE A 287 12.52 14.84 -3.73
C PHE A 287 13.23 14.06 -2.65
N ILE A 288 12.47 13.47 -1.73
CA ILE A 288 12.99 12.65 -0.62
C ILE A 288 12.34 11.27 -0.68
N PRO A 289 13.13 10.19 -0.85
CA PRO A 289 12.60 8.83 -0.89
C PRO A 289 12.17 8.36 0.50
N LEU A 290 10.98 7.72 0.56
CA LEU A 290 10.39 7.17 1.78
C LEU A 290 10.41 5.65 1.84
N SER A 291 10.37 5.12 3.06
CA SER A 291 10.04 3.70 3.30
C SER A 291 8.60 3.42 2.90
N ILE A 292 8.35 2.20 2.40
CA ILE A 292 7.01 1.71 2.06
C ILE A 292 6.42 0.86 3.18
N GLN A 293 5.14 0.48 3.06
CA GLN A 293 4.43 -0.28 4.08
C GLN A 293 5.15 -1.56 4.53
N THR A 294 5.79 -2.28 3.62
CA THR A 294 6.52 -3.52 3.95
C THR A 294 7.82 -3.30 4.74
N GLU A 295 8.27 -2.06 4.85
CA GLU A 295 9.50 -1.65 5.55
C GLU A 295 9.24 -0.92 6.87
N ARG A 296 7.98 -0.76 7.27
CA ARG A 296 7.56 -0.06 8.49
C ARG A 296 6.40 -0.78 9.16
N SER A 297 6.13 -0.44 10.40
CA SER A 297 4.96 -0.92 11.16
C SER A 297 4.05 0.25 11.50
N GLY A 298 2.77 -0.01 11.69
CA GLY A 298 1.80 1.01 12.05
C GLY A 298 0.38 0.47 12.02
N HIS A 299 -0.60 1.36 11.99
CA HIS A 299 -2.02 1.02 11.96
C HIS A 299 -2.73 1.75 10.83
N TYR A 300 -3.73 1.09 10.24
CA TYR A 300 -4.72 1.73 9.37
C TYR A 300 -6.10 1.69 10.02
N THR A 301 -6.88 2.74 9.77
CA THR A 301 -8.29 2.83 10.16
C THR A 301 -9.15 2.68 8.92
N ASN A 302 -9.88 1.60 8.83
CA ASN A 302 -10.72 1.29 7.68
C ASN A 302 -11.97 2.18 7.58
N PHE A 303 -12.77 2.03 6.53
CA PHE A 303 -14.00 2.80 6.28
C PHE A 303 -15.03 2.71 7.42
N ALA A 304 -15.03 1.62 8.20
CA ALA A 304 -15.93 1.39 9.34
C ALA A 304 -15.34 1.88 10.68
N GLY A 305 -14.14 2.49 10.67
CA GLY A 305 -13.46 2.95 11.89
C GLY A 305 -12.68 1.87 12.62
N THR A 306 -12.58 0.65 12.06
CA THR A 306 -11.79 -0.43 12.67
C THR A 306 -10.31 -0.18 12.46
N VAL A 307 -9.53 -0.20 13.56
CA VAL A 307 -8.07 -0.02 13.53
C VAL A 307 -7.40 -1.40 13.45
N THR A 308 -6.56 -1.58 12.42
CA THR A 308 -5.84 -2.85 12.19
C THR A 308 -4.34 -2.58 12.07
N PRO A 309 -3.49 -3.35 12.79
CA PRO A 309 -2.04 -3.20 12.74
C PRO A 309 -1.44 -3.87 11.51
N PHE A 310 -0.31 -3.31 11.04
CA PHE A 310 0.59 -3.96 10.09
C PHE A 310 2.02 -3.92 10.61
N THR A 311 2.81 -4.93 10.24
CA THR A 311 4.18 -5.10 10.71
C THR A 311 5.16 -5.11 9.52
N ALA A 312 6.34 -4.54 9.72
CA ALA A 312 7.41 -4.56 8.72
C ALA A 312 7.82 -6.00 8.36
N CYS A 313 7.90 -6.28 7.06
CA CYS A 313 8.41 -7.54 6.52
C CYS A 313 9.92 -7.53 6.40
N PHE A 314 10.47 -6.37 6.05
CA PHE A 314 11.89 -6.14 5.74
C PHE A 314 12.41 -4.90 6.47
N PRO A 315 13.73 -4.83 6.72
CA PRO A 315 14.35 -3.57 7.10
C PRO A 315 14.20 -2.56 5.94
N PRO A 316 14.16 -1.26 6.23
CA PRO A 316 14.10 -0.24 5.18
C PRO A 316 15.33 -0.33 4.28
N LYS A 317 15.12 -0.14 2.98
CA LYS A 317 16.21 -0.04 2.02
C LYS A 317 16.88 1.32 2.21
N ALA A 318 18.15 1.35 2.58
CA ALA A 318 18.91 2.60 2.62
C ALA A 318 19.22 3.10 1.18
N PRO A 319 19.22 4.39 0.89
CA PRO A 319 19.02 5.52 1.80
C PRO A 319 17.62 6.14 1.71
N VAL A 320 16.64 5.54 2.39
CA VAL A 320 15.28 6.08 2.44
C VAL A 320 14.96 6.59 3.85
N ALA A 321 14.11 7.62 3.93
CA ALA A 321 13.65 8.16 5.20
C ALA A 321 12.39 7.44 5.70
N HIS A 322 12.23 7.34 7.02
CA HIS A 322 10.94 7.04 7.63
C HIS A 322 10.15 8.33 7.82
N ALA A 323 8.88 8.34 7.38
CA ALA A 323 8.05 9.53 7.36
C ALA A 323 7.95 10.20 8.74
N GLU A 324 7.72 9.44 9.82
CA GLU A 324 7.61 9.98 11.18
C GLU A 324 8.86 10.77 11.60
N GLN A 325 10.05 10.22 11.35
CA GLN A 325 11.32 10.88 11.69
C GLN A 325 11.61 12.06 10.77
N LEU A 326 11.25 11.92 9.49
CA LEU A 326 11.45 12.96 8.50
C LEU A 326 10.64 14.21 8.83
N PHE A 327 9.38 14.09 9.22
CA PHE A 327 8.52 15.23 9.52
C PHE A 327 9.08 16.08 10.66
N ALA A 328 9.57 15.48 11.72
CA ALA A 328 10.23 16.18 12.82
C ALA A 328 11.46 16.98 12.34
N ARG A 329 12.27 16.38 11.45
CA ARG A 329 13.46 17.06 10.86
C ARG A 329 13.05 18.21 9.94
N LEU A 330 12.07 18.01 9.07
CA LEU A 330 11.56 19.06 8.16
C LEU A 330 10.98 20.23 8.93
N ALA A 331 10.33 19.98 10.05
CA ALA A 331 9.80 21.03 10.93
C ALA A 331 10.90 21.75 11.75
N GLY A 332 12.15 21.29 11.68
CA GLY A 332 13.29 21.90 12.39
C GLY A 332 13.38 21.50 13.86
N HIS A 333 12.75 20.40 14.27
CA HIS A 333 13.06 19.76 15.55
C HIS A 333 14.35 18.91 15.40
N PRO A 334 15.21 18.87 16.41
CA PRO A 334 16.31 17.92 16.42
C PRO A 334 15.71 16.52 16.36
N ALA A 335 16.25 15.68 15.48
CA ALA A 335 15.82 14.28 15.35
C ALA A 335 15.84 13.62 16.72
N THR A 336 14.70 13.15 17.19
CA THR A 336 14.66 12.28 18.36
C THR A 336 15.46 11.04 17.97
N ARG A 337 16.53 10.79 18.71
CA ARG A 337 17.43 9.66 18.48
C ARG A 337 16.56 8.40 18.45
N ALA A 338 16.53 7.70 17.32
CA ALA A 338 15.82 6.45 17.20
C ALA A 338 16.17 5.57 18.40
N LEU A 339 15.19 5.12 19.15
CA LEU A 339 15.39 4.05 20.11
C LEU A 339 15.87 2.86 19.29
N ALA A 340 17.16 2.59 19.37
CA ALA A 340 17.79 1.41 18.82
C ALA A 340 16.99 0.22 19.30
N GLY A 341 16.50 -0.59 18.37
CA GLY A 341 15.62 -1.69 18.62
C GLY A 341 16.04 -2.51 19.81
N ALA A 342 15.09 -2.77 20.69
CA ALA A 342 15.17 -3.87 21.63
C ALA A 342 15.13 -5.17 20.81
N GLY A 343 16.30 -5.65 20.48
CA GLY A 343 16.48 -7.03 20.05
C GLY A 343 16.41 -7.92 21.27
N ALA A 344 15.55 -8.89 21.25
CA ALA A 344 15.68 -10.19 21.85
C ALA A 344 14.65 -11.13 21.20
#